data_cf32df3488791db3754b8e4bb255bae9
#
_entry.id   cf32df3488791db3754b8e4bb255bae9
#
_cell.length_a   1.000
_cell.length_b   1.000
_cell.length_c   1.000
_cell.angle_alpha   90.00
_cell.angle_beta   90.00
_cell.angle_gamma   90.00
#
_symmetry.space_group_name_H-M   'P 1'
#
loop_
_entity.id
_entity.type
_entity.pdbx_description
1 polymer ?
#
loop_
_entity_poly.entity_id
_entity_poly.type
_entity_poly.pdbx_seq_one_letter_code
_entity_poly.pdbx_strand_id
1 'polypeptide(L)'
;MSWKNKFKEELVKMIKRKTPQNQEDLEQNNGLDYLNKAYELLQELGIVESKQQFSKQFLGKSKFYYGVLDCEKRKVGSHLLHDLTLNLKQIKECFDDKRLSEIIKEGQQILRQRVEKYYNL
;
A
#
# COMPACT_ATOMS: atom_id res chain seq x y z
N MET A 1 7.58 22.35 -20.48
CA MET A 1 7.14 21.27 -19.58
C MET A 1 5.64 21.04 -19.60
N SER A 2 4.88 22.02 -19.99
CA SER A 2 3.42 21.94 -20.06
C SER A 2 2.88 20.89 -21.03
N TRP A 3 3.57 20.62 -22.15
CA TRP A 3 3.13 19.65 -23.13
C TRP A 3 3.21 18.20 -22.60
N LYS A 4 4.22 17.88 -21.78
CA LYS A 4 4.35 16.56 -21.17
C LYS A 4 3.23 16.30 -20.18
N ASN A 5 2.85 17.31 -19.42
CA ASN A 5 1.75 17.19 -18.46
C ASN A 5 0.41 17.06 -19.16
N LYS A 6 0.17 17.82 -20.23
CA LYS A 6 -1.02 17.67 -21.05
C LYS A 6 -1.14 16.29 -21.66
N PHE A 7 -0.04 15.76 -22.18
CA PHE A 7 0.00 14.41 -22.75
C PHE A 7 -0.35 13.36 -21.72
N LYS A 8 0.21 13.47 -20.51
CA LYS A 8 -0.12 12.57 -19.41
C LYS A 8 -1.57 12.66 -18.99
N GLU A 9 -2.11 13.88 -18.91
CA GLU A 9 -3.51 14.10 -18.56
C GLU A 9 -4.45 13.50 -19.60
N GLU A 10 -4.15 13.65 -20.86
CA GLU A 10 -4.95 13.06 -21.93
C GLU A 10 -4.88 11.55 -21.91
N LEU A 11 -3.70 10.98 -21.69
CA LEU A 11 -3.55 9.53 -21.54
C LEU A 11 -4.35 9.01 -20.37
N VAL A 12 -4.28 9.68 -19.23
CA VAL A 12 -5.03 9.31 -18.04
C VAL A 12 -6.53 9.40 -18.31
N LYS A 13 -6.99 10.44 -18.99
CA LYS A 13 -8.40 10.58 -19.38
C LYS A 13 -8.85 9.48 -20.33
N MET A 14 -8.02 9.10 -21.29
CA MET A 14 -8.32 8.01 -22.21
C MET A 14 -8.40 6.67 -21.50
N ILE A 15 -7.49 6.42 -20.59
CA ILE A 15 -7.47 5.20 -19.76
C ILE A 15 -8.72 5.16 -18.87
N LYS A 16 -9.09 6.28 -18.26
CA LYS A 16 -10.30 6.38 -17.43
C LYS A 16 -11.59 6.14 -18.21
N ARG A 17 -11.62 6.47 -19.48
CA ARG A 17 -12.79 6.22 -20.33
C ARG A 17 -12.96 4.75 -20.72
N LYS A 18 -11.91 3.96 -20.66
CA LYS A 18 -11.93 2.53 -21.04
C LYS A 18 -12.15 1.58 -19.86
N THR A 19 -12.59 1.98 -18.90
CA THR A 19 -12.82 1.73 -17.53
C THR A 19 -13.14 0.40 -16.88
N PRO A 20 -12.99 -0.79 -17.30
CA PRO A 20 -12.84 -1.85 -16.30
C PRO A 20 -11.47 -1.84 -15.62
N GLN A 21 -10.48 -1.25 -16.26
CA GLN A 21 -9.11 -1.19 -15.74
C GLN A 21 -8.94 -0.22 -14.58
N ASN A 22 -9.81 0.77 -14.44
CA ASN A 22 -9.70 1.76 -13.38
C ASN A 22 -9.90 1.18 -11.98
N GLN A 23 -10.76 0.18 -11.83
CA GLN A 23 -10.96 -0.45 -10.53
C GLN A 23 -9.73 -1.26 -10.11
N GLU A 24 -9.08 -1.92 -11.07
CA GLU A 24 -7.83 -2.63 -10.77
C GLU A 24 -6.71 -1.68 -10.36
N ASP A 25 -6.57 -0.57 -11.06
CA ASP A 25 -5.57 0.44 -10.73
C ASP A 25 -5.85 1.07 -9.38
N LEU A 26 -7.12 1.35 -9.05
CA LEU A 26 -7.51 1.87 -7.74
C LEU A 26 -7.24 0.88 -6.62
N GLU A 27 -7.54 -0.39 -6.83
CA GLU A 27 -7.27 -1.44 -5.84
C GLU A 27 -5.77 -1.59 -5.58
N GLN A 28 -4.94 -1.46 -6.62
CA GLN A 28 -3.50 -1.53 -6.48
C GLN A 28 -2.92 -0.28 -5.84
N ASN A 29 -3.50 0.89 -6.12
CA ASN A 29 -3.16 2.13 -5.43
C ASN A 29 -3.55 2.06 -3.95
N ASN A 30 -4.66 1.39 -3.62
CA ASN A 30 -5.07 1.17 -2.24
C ASN A 30 -4.02 0.40 -1.46
N GLY A 31 -3.35 -0.56 -2.10
CA GLY A 31 -2.25 -1.29 -1.48
C GLY A 31 -1.09 -0.37 -1.10
N LEU A 32 -0.69 0.50 -2.00
CA LEU A 32 0.39 1.46 -1.74
C LEU A 32 -0.05 2.49 -0.69
N ASP A 33 -1.27 2.98 -0.75
CA ASP A 33 -1.82 3.89 0.26
C ASP A 33 -1.79 3.26 1.65
N TYR A 34 -2.14 1.98 1.74
CA TYR A 34 -2.07 1.23 2.98
C TYR A 34 -0.63 1.14 3.51
N LEU A 35 0.33 0.84 2.65
CA LEU A 35 1.74 0.83 3.03
C LEU A 35 2.19 2.19 3.57
N ASN A 36 1.81 3.25 2.89
CA ASN A 36 2.18 4.61 3.29
C ASN A 36 1.57 5.00 4.63
N LYS A 37 0.31 4.66 4.86
CA LYS A 37 -0.36 4.89 6.14
C LYS A 37 0.32 4.11 7.27
N ALA A 38 0.66 2.85 7.00
CA ALA A 38 1.36 2.02 7.98
C ALA A 38 2.72 2.61 8.33
N TYR A 39 3.47 3.03 7.32
CA TYR A 39 4.77 3.65 7.54
C TYR A 39 4.65 4.92 8.39
N GLU A 40 3.72 5.81 8.04
CA GLU A 40 3.51 7.05 8.77
C GLU A 40 3.15 6.79 10.23
N LEU A 41 2.25 5.84 10.47
CA LEU A 41 1.84 5.48 11.83
C LEU A 41 3.01 4.91 12.63
N LEU A 42 3.76 3.98 12.06
CA LEU A 42 4.91 3.37 12.72
C LEU A 42 5.99 4.41 13.02
N GLN A 43 6.15 5.39 12.13
CA GLN A 43 7.09 6.48 12.34
C GLN A 43 6.64 7.38 13.49
N GLU A 44 5.36 7.74 13.52
CA GLU A 44 4.79 8.53 14.64
C GLU A 44 4.94 7.83 15.98
N LEU A 45 4.77 6.52 16.00
CA LEU A 45 4.92 5.71 17.23
C LEU A 45 6.37 5.48 17.62
N GLY A 46 7.33 5.91 16.78
CA GLY A 46 8.75 5.72 17.03
C GLY A 46 9.25 4.30 16.80
N ILE A 47 8.45 3.46 16.14
CA ILE A 47 8.80 2.06 15.88
C ILE A 47 9.76 1.95 14.70
N VAL A 48 9.59 2.79 13.68
CA VAL A 48 10.52 2.91 12.56
C VAL A 48 10.98 4.37 12.42
N GLU A 49 12.24 4.55 12.00
CA GLU A 49 12.83 5.87 11.83
C GLU A 49 12.90 6.28 10.36
N SER A 50 12.96 5.31 9.46
CA SER A 50 13.19 5.59 8.03
C SER A 50 12.46 4.59 7.16
N LYS A 51 12.30 4.94 5.88
CA LYS A 51 11.75 4.04 4.85
C LYS A 51 12.60 2.78 4.69
N GLN A 52 13.91 2.91 4.85
CA GLN A 52 14.83 1.77 4.76
C GLN A 52 14.56 0.76 5.87
N GLN A 53 14.37 1.24 7.08
CA GLN A 53 14.06 0.39 8.23
C GLN A 53 12.70 -0.28 8.05
N PHE A 54 11.69 0.46 7.61
CA PHE A 54 10.37 -0.07 7.32
C PHE A 54 10.44 -1.19 6.28
N SER A 55 11.19 -0.96 5.20
CA SER A 55 11.35 -1.94 4.14
C SER A 55 11.94 -3.25 4.64
N LYS A 56 13.00 -3.18 5.44
CA LYS A 56 13.69 -4.37 5.98
C LYS A 56 12.86 -5.09 7.05
N GLN A 57 12.35 -4.34 8.02
CA GLN A 57 11.73 -4.91 9.21
C GLN A 57 10.28 -5.31 9.01
N PHE A 58 9.52 -4.56 8.24
CA PHE A 58 8.09 -4.77 8.10
C PHE A 58 7.70 -5.39 6.76
N LEU A 59 8.46 -5.13 5.71
CA LEU A 59 8.17 -5.70 4.40
C LEU A 59 9.02 -6.92 4.07
N GLY A 60 10.08 -7.17 4.83
CA GLY A 60 10.98 -8.29 4.58
C GLY A 60 11.72 -8.18 3.27
N LYS A 61 12.01 -6.97 2.82
CA LYS A 61 12.65 -6.68 1.55
C LYS A 61 13.96 -5.93 1.76
N SER A 62 14.66 -5.61 0.66
CA SER A 62 15.88 -4.81 0.74
C SER A 62 15.58 -3.40 1.25
N LYS A 63 16.58 -2.72 1.77
CA LYS A 63 16.40 -1.40 2.38
C LYS A 63 15.85 -0.34 1.42
N PHE A 64 16.06 -0.49 0.11
CA PHE A 64 15.59 0.49 -0.87
C PHE A 64 14.25 0.12 -1.51
N TYR A 65 13.71 -1.05 -1.20
CA TYR A 65 12.52 -1.58 -1.86
C TYR A 65 11.31 -0.65 -1.72
N TYR A 66 11.01 -0.22 -0.50
CA TYR A 66 9.84 0.63 -0.26
C TYR A 66 9.99 2.00 -0.92
N GLY A 67 11.18 2.60 -0.85
CA GLY A 67 11.43 3.89 -1.49
C GLY A 67 11.20 3.84 -2.99
N VAL A 68 11.68 2.81 -3.66
CA VAL A 68 11.48 2.61 -5.09
C VAL A 68 10.00 2.37 -5.40
N LEU A 69 9.37 1.50 -4.63
CA LEU A 69 7.95 1.19 -4.79
C LEU A 69 7.08 2.46 -4.71
N ASP A 70 7.32 3.29 -3.71
CA ASP A 70 6.59 4.53 -3.50
C ASP A 70 6.90 5.56 -4.58
N CYS A 71 8.17 5.72 -4.93
CA CYS A 71 8.61 6.67 -5.95
C CYS A 71 8.02 6.34 -7.33
N GLU A 72 8.01 5.08 -7.71
CA GLU A 72 7.52 4.63 -9.01
C GLU A 72 6.03 4.30 -9.03
N LYS A 73 5.35 4.41 -7.88
CA LYS A 73 3.92 4.09 -7.74
C LYS A 73 3.60 2.69 -8.27
N ARG A 74 4.45 1.74 -7.91
CA ARG A 74 4.30 0.35 -8.34
C ARG A 74 3.15 -0.35 -7.64
N LYS A 75 2.66 -1.39 -8.26
CA LYS A 75 1.63 -2.25 -7.72
C LYS A 75 2.15 -3.03 -6.51
N VAL A 76 1.32 -3.14 -5.49
CA VAL A 76 1.66 -3.86 -4.26
C VAL A 76 0.97 -5.21 -4.28
N GLY A 77 1.76 -6.28 -4.24
CA GLY A 77 1.24 -7.64 -4.25
C GLY A 77 0.53 -8.01 -2.95
N SER A 78 -0.41 -8.94 -3.04
CA SER A 78 -1.19 -9.39 -1.88
C SER A 78 -0.33 -10.06 -0.82
N HIS A 79 0.72 -10.75 -1.23
CA HIS A 79 1.64 -11.40 -0.30
C HIS A 79 2.33 -10.37 0.60
N LEU A 80 2.78 -9.27 0.01
CA LEU A 80 3.42 -8.19 0.76
C LEU A 80 2.45 -7.54 1.76
N LEU A 81 1.21 -7.30 1.34
CA LEU A 81 0.16 -6.76 2.21
C LEU A 81 -0.15 -7.70 3.37
N HIS A 82 -0.20 -8.99 3.10
CA HIS A 82 -0.44 -10.01 4.11
C HIS A 82 0.67 -10.02 5.16
N ASP A 83 1.93 -10.02 4.71
CA ASP A 83 3.09 -10.01 5.60
C ASP A 83 3.11 -8.75 6.48
N LEU A 84 2.85 -7.60 5.87
CA LEU A 84 2.77 -6.34 6.63
C LEU A 84 1.68 -6.39 7.68
N THR A 85 0.50 -6.89 7.31
CA THR A 85 -0.64 -6.99 8.24
C THR A 85 -0.32 -7.91 9.41
N LEU A 86 0.36 -9.03 9.17
CA LEU A 86 0.81 -9.92 10.24
C LEU A 86 1.80 -9.24 11.17
N ASN A 87 2.76 -8.50 10.60
CA ASN A 87 3.75 -7.76 11.39
C ASN A 87 3.08 -6.67 12.23
N LEU A 88 2.08 -5.98 11.69
CA LEU A 88 1.32 -4.98 12.44
C LEU A 88 0.53 -5.61 13.59
N LYS A 89 -0.03 -6.81 13.39
CA LYS A 89 -0.71 -7.54 14.48
C LYS A 89 0.24 -7.85 15.63
N GLN A 90 1.47 -8.24 15.32
CA GLN A 90 2.49 -8.49 16.34
C GLN A 90 2.84 -7.22 17.12
N ILE A 91 2.97 -6.10 16.42
CA ILE A 91 3.22 -4.80 17.05
C ILE A 91 2.04 -4.40 17.95
N LYS A 92 0.81 -4.65 17.52
CA LYS A 92 -0.38 -4.34 18.32
C LYS A 92 -0.40 -5.07 19.66
N GLU A 93 0.16 -6.26 19.73
CA GLU A 93 0.27 -6.99 20.99
C GLU A 93 1.14 -6.27 22.02
N CYS A 94 2.09 -5.46 21.54
CA CYS A 94 3.00 -4.69 22.39
C CYS A 94 2.57 -3.24 22.59
N PHE A 95 1.76 -2.69 21.69
CA PHE A 95 1.34 -1.29 21.69
C PHE A 95 -0.19 -1.20 21.64
N ASP A 96 -0.76 -0.63 22.68
CA ASP A 96 -2.23 -0.45 22.76
C ASP A 96 -2.62 0.88 22.10
N ASP A 97 -2.70 0.89 20.78
CA ASP A 97 -3.07 2.07 20.00
C ASP A 97 -4.21 1.70 19.04
N LYS A 98 -5.30 2.47 19.12
CA LYS A 98 -6.48 2.27 18.26
C LYS A 98 -6.15 2.37 16.79
N ARG A 99 -5.19 3.21 16.41
CA ARG A 99 -4.80 3.41 15.02
C ARG A 99 -4.21 2.14 14.43
N LEU A 100 -3.50 1.34 15.23
CA LEU A 100 -2.99 0.04 14.80
C LEU A 100 -4.15 -0.92 14.47
N SER A 101 -5.18 -0.95 15.31
CA SER A 101 -6.36 -1.77 15.04
C SER A 101 -7.06 -1.36 13.75
N GLU A 102 -7.20 -0.07 13.52
CA GLU A 102 -7.85 0.47 12.32
C GLU A 102 -7.07 0.13 11.05
N ILE A 103 -5.75 0.31 11.09
CA ILE A 103 -4.92 0.03 9.91
C ILE A 103 -4.85 -1.47 9.62
N ILE A 104 -4.85 -2.31 10.62
CA ILE A 104 -4.91 -3.76 10.45
C ILE A 104 -6.22 -4.15 9.76
N LYS A 105 -7.34 -3.60 10.19
CA LYS A 105 -8.65 -3.84 9.57
C LYS A 105 -8.67 -3.40 8.11
N GLU A 106 -8.07 -2.26 7.80
CA GLU A 106 -7.95 -1.77 6.43
C GLU A 106 -7.17 -2.76 5.55
N GLY A 107 -6.04 -3.25 6.04
CA GLY A 107 -5.25 -4.25 5.32
C GLY A 107 -6.01 -5.55 5.09
N GLN A 108 -6.72 -6.02 6.10
CA GLN A 108 -7.55 -7.22 5.99
C GLN A 108 -8.68 -7.04 4.98
N GLN A 109 -9.28 -5.87 4.94
CA GLN A 109 -10.35 -5.56 4.00
C GLN A 109 -9.84 -5.54 2.56
N ILE A 110 -8.68 -4.93 2.32
CA ILE A 110 -8.05 -4.92 0.99
C ILE A 110 -7.78 -6.35 0.52
N LEU A 111 -7.21 -7.17 1.39
CA LEU A 111 -6.92 -8.56 1.08
C LEU A 111 -8.19 -9.36 0.77
N ARG A 112 -9.25 -9.14 1.56
CA ARG A 112 -10.53 -9.79 1.33
C ARG A 112 -11.12 -9.41 -0.02
N GLN A 113 -11.08 -8.13 -0.37
CA GLN A 113 -11.56 -7.65 -1.66
C GLN A 113 -10.81 -8.30 -2.82
N ARG A 114 -9.50 -8.46 -2.71
CA ARG A 114 -8.68 -9.10 -3.72
C ARG A 114 -9.03 -10.57 -3.90
N VAL A 115 -9.26 -11.28 -2.79
CA VAL A 115 -9.68 -12.70 -2.83
C VAL A 115 -11.05 -12.83 -3.48
N GLU A 116 -12.02 -12.02 -3.07
CA GLU A 116 -13.36 -12.03 -3.62
C GLU A 116 -13.36 -11.79 -5.12
N LYS A 117 -12.59 -10.82 -5.57
CA LYS A 117 -12.44 -10.50 -6.99
C LYS A 117 -11.83 -11.65 -7.76
N TYR A 118 -10.75 -12.24 -7.22
CA TYR A 118 -10.04 -13.33 -7.88
C TYR A 118 -10.94 -14.56 -8.07
N TYR A 119 -11.74 -14.88 -7.09
CA TYR A 119 -12.62 -16.06 -7.12
C TYR A 119 -14.04 -15.76 -7.60
N ASN A 120 -14.31 -14.54 -7.99
CA ASN A 120 -15.63 -14.14 -8.49
C ASN A 120 -16.75 -14.34 -7.45
N LEU A 121 -16.43 -14.12 -6.20
CA LEU A 121 -17.37 -14.31 -5.08
C LEU A 121 -18.31 -13.15 -4.88
#